data_d885d80532043a3c033d69f598c97707
#
_entry.id   d885d80532043a3c033d69f598c97707
#
_cell.length_a   1.000
_cell.length_b   1.000
_cell.length_c   1.000
_cell.angle_alpha   90.00
_cell.angle_beta   90.00
_cell.angle_gamma   90.00
#
_symmetry.space_group_name_H-M   'P 1'
#
loop_
_entity.id
_entity.type
_entity.pdbx_description
1 polymer ?
#
loop_
_entity_poly.entity_id
_entity_poly.type
_entity_poly.pdbx_seq_one_letter_code
_entity_poly.pdbx_strand_id
1 'polypeptide(L)'
;LALLGLAQQGQMSAFTLLFIAIMAVAVIVFIVFMERAQRRLLIQYPKRQEGNRMTGGDKSFLPLKVNTAGVIPAIFASSLLMLPTTVATMTANADLPSWMSWLPLVTAQLTHGQPLFMALYAALIVFFCFFYTSITFNPEDTAENLRKYGGFLPGIRPGKRTAEYLDLSLIHI
;
A
#
# COMPACT_ATOMS: atom_id res chain seq x y z
N LEU A 1 -9.41 25.30 8.82
CA LEU A 1 -9.45 26.64 9.43
C LEU A 1 -8.50 27.61 8.74
N ALA A 2 -7.23 27.24 8.48
CA ALA A 2 -6.26 28.10 7.78
C ALA A 2 -6.70 28.52 6.37
N LEU A 3 -7.26 27.60 5.59
CA LEU A 3 -7.78 27.87 4.25
C LEU A 3 -8.96 28.84 4.25
N LEU A 4 -9.85 28.74 5.26
CA LEU A 4 -10.94 29.68 5.44
C LEU A 4 -10.43 31.10 5.78
N GLY A 5 -9.39 31.18 6.59
CA GLY A 5 -8.73 32.45 6.90
C GLY A 5 -8.11 33.11 5.66
N LEU A 6 -7.47 32.35 4.80
CA LEU A 6 -6.91 32.84 3.53
C LEU A 6 -8.00 33.29 2.56
N ALA A 7 -9.15 32.61 2.53
CA ALA A 7 -10.29 33.02 1.72
C ALA A 7 -10.90 34.34 2.22
N GLN A 8 -10.99 34.55 3.54
CA GLN A 8 -11.48 35.82 4.15
C GLN A 8 -10.54 36.99 3.89
N GLN A 9 -9.25 36.73 3.75
CA GLN A 9 -8.25 37.76 3.41
C GLN A 9 -8.20 38.12 1.92
N GLY A 10 -9.09 37.52 1.11
CA GLY A 10 -9.17 37.81 -0.33
C GLY A 10 -8.03 37.24 -1.18
N GLN A 11 -7.16 36.40 -0.59
CA GLN A 11 -6.02 35.78 -1.29
C GLN A 11 -6.43 34.56 -2.14
N MET A 12 -7.61 33.99 -1.88
CA MET A 12 -8.14 32.86 -2.64
C MET A 12 -9.58 33.13 -3.08
N SER A 13 -9.91 32.79 -4.33
CA SER A 13 -11.27 32.91 -4.80
C SER A 13 -12.16 31.82 -4.18
N ALA A 14 -13.45 32.10 -4.01
CA ALA A 14 -14.42 31.10 -3.54
C ALA A 14 -14.46 29.85 -4.42
N PHE A 15 -14.21 30.01 -5.72
CA PHE A 15 -14.13 28.90 -6.67
C PHE A 15 -12.95 27.96 -6.38
N THR A 16 -11.78 28.53 -6.06
CA THR A 16 -10.58 27.74 -5.69
C THR A 16 -10.82 26.96 -4.41
N LEU A 17 -11.46 27.57 -3.42
CA LEU A 17 -11.80 26.89 -2.17
C LEU A 17 -12.76 25.72 -2.40
N LEU A 18 -13.78 25.92 -3.23
CA LEU A 18 -14.73 24.87 -3.63
C LEU A 18 -14.01 23.73 -4.35
N PHE A 19 -13.10 24.04 -5.28
CA PHE A 19 -12.31 23.05 -6.01
C PHE A 19 -11.44 22.21 -5.07
N ILE A 20 -10.77 22.83 -4.11
CA ILE A 20 -9.95 22.13 -3.11
C ILE A 20 -10.83 21.19 -2.26
N ALA A 21 -12.01 21.64 -1.84
CA ALA A 21 -12.95 20.84 -1.06
C ALA A 21 -13.43 19.59 -1.85
N ILE A 22 -13.77 19.78 -3.11
CA ILE A 22 -14.18 18.67 -4.01
C ILE A 22 -13.03 17.70 -4.21
N MET A 23 -11.82 18.18 -4.44
CA MET A 23 -10.61 17.35 -4.57
C MET A 23 -10.33 16.54 -3.31
N ALA A 24 -10.45 17.16 -2.13
CA ALA A 24 -10.27 16.46 -0.86
C ALA A 24 -11.26 15.30 -0.68
N VAL A 25 -12.54 15.55 -0.97
CA VAL A 25 -13.58 14.51 -0.91
C VAL A 25 -13.30 13.41 -1.93
N ALA A 26 -12.93 13.73 -3.16
CA ALA A 26 -12.61 12.77 -4.20
C ALA A 26 -11.42 11.87 -3.81
N VAL A 27 -10.38 12.44 -3.23
CA VAL A 27 -9.20 11.70 -2.75
C VAL A 27 -9.59 10.76 -1.60
N ILE A 28 -10.38 11.22 -0.64
CA ILE A 28 -10.85 10.38 0.47
C ILE A 28 -11.68 9.20 -0.05
N VAL A 29 -12.62 9.44 -0.95
CA VAL A 29 -13.46 8.40 -1.56
C VAL A 29 -12.57 7.37 -2.31
N PHE A 30 -11.60 7.85 -3.07
CA PHE A 30 -10.67 6.99 -3.79
C PHE A 30 -9.83 6.11 -2.86
N ILE A 31 -9.29 6.70 -1.77
CA ILE A 31 -8.50 5.96 -0.78
C ILE A 31 -9.37 4.89 -0.10
N VAL A 32 -10.58 5.23 0.32
CA VAL A 32 -11.50 4.26 0.94
C VAL A 32 -11.87 3.15 -0.03
N PHE A 33 -12.09 3.47 -1.31
CA PHE A 33 -12.37 2.48 -2.34
C PHE A 33 -11.21 1.50 -2.50
N MET A 34 -9.98 2.01 -2.61
CA MET A 34 -8.78 1.17 -2.75
C MET A 34 -8.50 0.31 -1.51
N GLU A 35 -8.69 0.86 -0.31
CA GLU A 35 -8.49 0.12 0.95
C GLU A 35 -9.53 -0.98 1.15
N ARG A 36 -10.75 -0.80 0.66
CA ARG A 36 -11.80 -1.81 0.73
C ARG A 36 -11.83 -2.76 -0.46
N ALA A 37 -11.11 -2.43 -1.53
CA ALA A 37 -11.03 -3.28 -2.70
C ALA A 37 -10.34 -4.61 -2.37
N GLN A 38 -10.98 -5.70 -2.77
CA GLN A 38 -10.47 -7.05 -2.54
C GLN A 38 -10.78 -7.95 -3.72
N ARG A 39 -9.83 -8.80 -4.08
CA ARG A 39 -10.04 -9.86 -5.04
C ARG A 39 -10.57 -11.09 -4.31
N ARG A 40 -11.72 -11.57 -4.70
CA ARG A 40 -12.34 -12.76 -4.12
C ARG A 40 -11.97 -13.98 -4.96
N LEU A 41 -11.23 -14.90 -4.35
CA LEU A 41 -10.92 -16.20 -4.95
C LEU A 41 -11.97 -17.22 -4.50
N LEU A 42 -12.52 -17.93 -5.46
CA LEU A 42 -13.50 -18.97 -5.18
C LEU A 42 -12.78 -20.20 -4.60
N ILE A 43 -13.20 -20.63 -3.41
CA ILE A 43 -12.75 -21.83 -2.76
C ILE A 43 -13.93 -22.81 -2.71
N GLN A 44 -13.68 -24.03 -3.14
CA GLN A 44 -14.66 -25.12 -3.06
C GLN A 44 -14.25 -26.10 -1.97
N TYR A 45 -15.19 -26.43 -1.12
CA TYR A 45 -15.05 -27.49 -0.15
C TYR A 45 -15.70 -28.78 -0.68
N PRO A 46 -15.11 -29.97 -0.43
CA PRO A 46 -15.72 -31.23 -0.84
C PRO A 46 -17.04 -31.44 -0.13
N LYS A 47 -17.97 -32.06 -0.82
CA LYS A 47 -19.25 -32.47 -0.24
C LYS A 47 -18.98 -33.54 0.83
N ARG A 48 -19.44 -33.30 2.04
CA ARG A 48 -19.43 -34.31 3.10
C ARG A 48 -20.76 -35.03 3.14
N GLN A 49 -20.70 -36.36 3.20
CA GLN A 49 -21.85 -37.19 3.43
C GLN A 49 -21.97 -37.40 4.95
N GLU A 50 -22.97 -36.82 5.55
CA GLU A 50 -23.29 -37.01 6.98
C GLU A 50 -24.58 -37.86 7.05
N GLY A 51 -24.40 -39.17 7.27
CA GLY A 51 -25.49 -40.12 7.26
C GLY A 51 -26.15 -40.27 5.87
N ASN A 52 -27.47 -40.18 5.82
CA ASN A 52 -28.24 -40.33 4.58
C ASN A 52 -28.51 -38.98 3.87
N ARG A 53 -27.94 -37.88 4.34
CA ARG A 53 -28.02 -36.54 3.73
C ARG A 53 -26.70 -36.12 3.12
N MET A 54 -26.72 -35.74 1.85
CA MET A 54 -25.64 -35.02 1.20
C MET A 54 -25.75 -33.55 1.57
N THR A 55 -24.86 -33.09 2.43
CA THR A 55 -24.68 -31.66 2.66
C THR A 55 -23.89 -31.10 1.47
N GLY A 56 -24.47 -30.15 0.74
CA GLY A 56 -23.84 -29.54 -0.42
C GLY A 56 -22.51 -28.90 -0.02
N GLY A 57 -21.46 -29.07 -0.84
CA GLY A 57 -20.20 -28.40 -0.62
C GLY A 57 -20.38 -26.90 -0.58
N ASP A 58 -19.95 -26.28 0.51
CA ASP A 58 -19.99 -24.84 0.66
C ASP A 58 -18.99 -24.19 -0.28
N LYS A 59 -19.46 -23.20 -1.01
CA LYS A 59 -18.61 -22.31 -1.79
C LYS A 59 -18.26 -21.11 -0.93
N SER A 60 -17.00 -20.93 -0.64
CA SER A 60 -16.51 -19.79 0.10
C SER A 60 -15.58 -18.96 -0.77
N PHE A 61 -15.36 -17.70 -0.39
CA PHE A 61 -14.46 -16.81 -1.08
C PHE A 61 -13.31 -16.45 -0.16
N LEU A 62 -12.08 -16.55 -0.67
CA LEU A 62 -10.89 -16.02 0.00
C LEU A 62 -10.71 -14.57 -0.45
N PRO A 63 -10.90 -13.58 0.44
CA PRO A 63 -10.68 -12.19 0.09
C PRO A 63 -9.17 -11.89 0.11
N LEU A 64 -8.63 -11.42 -1.02
CA LEU A 64 -7.29 -10.85 -1.10
C LEU A 64 -7.43 -9.35 -1.29
N LYS A 65 -6.96 -8.57 -0.33
CA LYS A 65 -6.97 -7.11 -0.43
C LYS A 65 -6.05 -6.66 -1.56
N VAL A 66 -6.48 -5.68 -2.33
CA VAL A 66 -5.66 -5.03 -3.36
C VAL A 66 -4.47 -4.32 -2.71
N ASN A 67 -4.71 -3.66 -1.59
CA ASN A 67 -3.65 -3.02 -0.80
C ASN A 67 -3.50 -3.73 0.55
N THR A 68 -2.77 -4.83 0.57
CA THR A 68 -2.52 -5.61 1.77
C THR A 68 -1.62 -4.88 2.77
N ALA A 69 -0.72 -4.05 2.26
CA ALA A 69 0.23 -3.29 3.06
C ALA A 69 -0.42 -2.09 3.81
N GLY A 70 -1.52 -1.52 3.28
CA GLY A 70 -2.18 -0.36 3.87
C GLY A 70 -1.34 0.91 3.82
N VAL A 71 -1.35 1.68 4.90
CA VAL A 71 -0.65 2.97 5.03
C VAL A 71 0.79 2.83 5.55
N ILE A 72 1.15 1.70 6.12
CA ILE A 72 2.46 1.48 6.76
C ILE A 72 3.65 1.75 5.83
N PRO A 73 3.68 1.34 4.54
CA PRO A 73 4.76 1.66 3.63
C PRO A 73 5.00 3.15 3.45
N ALA A 74 3.94 3.94 3.39
CA ALA A 74 4.04 5.39 3.27
C ALA A 74 4.68 6.03 4.52
N ILE A 75 4.35 5.53 5.71
CA ILE A 75 4.93 5.98 6.98
C ILE A 75 6.43 5.67 7.02
N PHE A 76 6.84 4.46 6.65
CA PHE A 76 8.26 4.08 6.60
C PHE A 76 9.03 4.90 5.57
N ALA A 77 8.48 5.09 4.38
CA ALA A 77 9.10 5.87 3.32
C ALA A 77 9.31 7.33 3.76
N SER A 78 8.30 7.95 4.35
CA SER A 78 8.40 9.34 4.86
C SER A 78 9.43 9.45 5.98
N SER A 79 9.47 8.50 6.90
CA SER A 79 10.46 8.47 7.99
C SER A 79 11.88 8.33 7.47
N LEU A 80 12.10 7.49 6.47
CA LEU A 80 13.41 7.31 5.85
C LEU A 80 13.88 8.56 5.12
N LEU A 81 12.98 9.28 4.43
CA LEU A 81 13.28 10.53 3.74
C LEU A 81 13.47 11.72 4.68
N MET A 82 13.00 11.65 5.92
CA MET A 82 13.28 12.67 6.91
C MET A 82 14.77 12.73 7.32
N LEU A 83 15.51 11.63 7.23
CA LEU A 83 16.93 11.61 7.55
C LEU A 83 17.76 12.53 6.64
N PRO A 84 17.69 12.44 5.30
CA PRO A 84 18.40 13.35 4.40
C PRO A 84 17.97 14.81 4.57
N THR A 85 16.68 15.08 4.77
CA THR A 85 16.17 16.45 4.98
C THR A 85 16.66 17.04 6.29
N THR A 86 16.76 16.25 7.35
CA THR A 86 17.33 16.67 8.63
C THR A 86 18.83 16.97 8.50
N VAL A 87 19.58 16.13 7.81
CA VAL A 87 20.99 16.38 7.50
C VAL A 87 21.16 17.67 6.70
N ALA A 88 20.29 17.91 5.70
CA ALA A 88 20.29 19.13 4.91
C ALA A 88 20.11 20.39 5.77
N THR A 89 19.15 20.37 6.69
CA THR A 89 18.89 21.51 7.58
C THR A 89 20.04 21.74 8.56
N MET A 90 20.68 20.70 9.07
CA MET A 90 21.83 20.80 9.96
C MET A 90 23.07 21.33 9.25
N THR A 91 23.27 20.99 7.98
CA THR A 91 24.44 21.38 7.19
C THR A 91 24.29 22.72 6.49
N ALA A 92 23.06 23.25 6.37
CA ALA A 92 22.79 24.52 5.69
C ALA A 92 23.55 25.72 6.29
N ASN A 93 23.84 25.66 7.59
CA ASN A 93 24.51 26.73 8.35
C ASN A 93 25.90 26.31 8.86
N ALA A 94 26.43 25.18 8.45
CA ALA A 94 27.73 24.68 8.88
C ALA A 94 28.81 24.91 7.82
N ASP A 95 30.01 25.29 8.25
CA ASP A 95 31.18 25.33 7.40
C ASP A 95 31.60 23.90 7.06
N LEU A 96 31.18 23.43 5.89
CA LEU A 96 31.46 22.07 5.45
C LEU A 96 32.87 21.97 4.85
N PRO A 97 33.62 20.91 5.19
CA PRO A 97 34.87 20.60 4.51
C PRO A 97 34.70 20.47 3.01
N SER A 98 35.70 20.80 2.22
CA SER A 98 35.65 20.80 0.77
C SER A 98 35.27 19.44 0.14
N TRP A 99 35.59 18.32 0.82
CA TRP A 99 35.20 16.98 0.37
C TRP A 99 33.68 16.66 0.52
N MET A 100 32.98 17.46 1.34
CA MET A 100 31.52 17.34 1.52
C MET A 100 30.72 18.38 0.73
N SER A 101 31.34 19.14 -0.15
CA SER A 101 30.70 20.21 -0.94
C SER A 101 29.56 19.72 -1.85
N TRP A 102 29.53 18.44 -2.17
CA TRP A 102 28.46 17.79 -2.93
C TRP A 102 27.18 17.58 -2.12
N LEU A 103 27.28 17.54 -0.79
CA LEU A 103 26.16 17.24 0.10
C LEU A 103 25.01 18.24 -0.01
N PRO A 104 25.22 19.57 -0.01
CA PRO A 104 24.15 20.55 -0.20
C PRO A 104 23.45 20.42 -1.56
N LEU A 105 24.16 20.03 -2.61
CA LEU A 105 23.59 19.82 -3.92
C LEU A 105 22.61 18.64 -3.94
N VAL A 106 23.00 17.53 -3.33
CA VAL A 106 22.14 16.34 -3.22
C VAL A 106 20.94 16.60 -2.33
N THR A 107 21.15 17.24 -1.19
CA THR A 107 20.08 17.53 -0.23
C THR A 107 19.10 18.58 -0.75
N ALA A 108 19.54 19.52 -1.57
CA ALA A 108 18.65 20.47 -2.24
C ALA A 108 17.66 19.77 -3.21
N GLN A 109 18.10 18.71 -3.86
CA GLN A 109 17.24 17.90 -4.72
C GLN A 109 16.26 17.01 -3.95
N LEU A 110 16.52 16.75 -2.68
CA LEU A 110 15.66 15.96 -1.79
C LEU A 110 14.68 16.82 -0.98
N THR A 111 14.53 18.09 -1.33
CA THR A 111 13.57 18.98 -0.69
C THR A 111 12.15 18.71 -1.21
N HIS A 112 11.14 18.95 -0.39
CA HIS A 112 9.74 18.85 -0.79
C HIS A 112 9.44 19.71 -2.04
N GLY A 113 8.76 19.11 -3.02
CA GLY A 113 8.42 19.76 -4.28
C GLY A 113 9.41 19.52 -5.41
N GLN A 114 10.57 18.93 -5.15
CA GLN A 114 11.52 18.56 -6.20
C GLN A 114 11.11 17.23 -6.87
N PRO A 115 11.27 17.08 -8.19
CA PRO A 115 10.87 15.86 -8.89
C PRO A 115 11.66 14.62 -8.43
N LEU A 116 12.92 14.79 -8.05
CA LEU A 116 13.74 13.70 -7.52
C LEU A 116 13.21 13.19 -6.18
N PHE A 117 12.78 14.10 -5.31
CA PHE A 117 12.15 13.74 -4.02
C PHE A 117 10.87 12.93 -4.23
N MET A 118 10.00 13.38 -5.15
CA MET A 118 8.76 12.70 -5.49
C MET A 118 9.00 11.31 -6.08
N ALA A 119 9.96 11.18 -7.00
CA ALA A 119 10.32 9.91 -7.61
C ALA A 119 10.90 8.94 -6.59
N LEU A 120 11.79 9.39 -5.71
CA LEU A 120 12.38 8.59 -4.65
C LEU A 120 11.34 8.15 -3.62
N TYR A 121 10.44 9.05 -3.24
CA TYR A 121 9.33 8.75 -2.32
C TYR A 121 8.40 7.68 -2.88
N ALA A 122 8.00 7.83 -4.15
CA ALA A 122 7.18 6.83 -4.83
C ALA A 122 7.88 5.46 -4.94
N ALA A 123 9.16 5.44 -5.30
CA ALA A 123 9.96 4.22 -5.37
C ALA A 123 10.08 3.53 -4.01
N LEU A 124 10.28 4.28 -2.94
CA LEU A 124 10.34 3.74 -1.57
C LEU A 124 8.99 3.20 -1.13
N ILE A 125 7.89 3.88 -1.43
CA ILE A 125 6.54 3.39 -1.13
C ILE A 125 6.29 2.05 -1.82
N VAL A 126 6.60 1.94 -3.10
CA VAL A 126 6.44 0.69 -3.86
C VAL A 126 7.31 -0.42 -3.29
N PHE A 127 8.57 -0.14 -3.00
CA PHE A 127 9.50 -1.10 -2.39
C PHE A 127 8.97 -1.61 -1.04
N PHE A 128 8.56 -0.73 -0.15
CA PHE A 128 8.03 -1.11 1.15
C PHE A 128 6.68 -1.80 1.06
N CYS A 129 5.85 -1.48 0.06
CA CYS A 129 4.61 -2.21 -0.21
C CYS A 129 4.88 -3.68 -0.49
N PHE A 130 5.80 -3.98 -1.39
CA PHE A 130 6.19 -5.35 -1.71
C PHE A 130 6.81 -6.07 -0.51
N PHE A 131 7.73 -5.41 0.16
CA PHE A 131 8.40 -5.95 1.34
C PHE A 131 7.42 -6.27 2.47
N TYR A 132 6.55 -5.33 2.81
CA TYR A 132 5.57 -5.51 3.88
C TYR A 132 4.51 -6.57 3.55
N THR A 133 4.03 -6.60 2.31
CA THR A 133 3.10 -7.64 1.84
C THR A 133 3.72 -9.02 1.92
N SER A 134 4.99 -9.16 1.55
CA SER A 134 5.74 -10.42 1.65
C SER A 134 5.85 -10.94 3.09
N ILE A 135 5.97 -10.05 4.08
CA ILE A 135 6.04 -10.43 5.50
C ILE A 135 4.65 -10.72 6.06
N THR A 136 3.66 -9.88 5.76
CA THR A 136 2.34 -9.94 6.38
C THR A 136 1.49 -11.09 5.86
N PHE A 137 1.61 -11.40 4.58
CA PHE A 137 0.89 -12.48 3.95
C PHE A 137 1.84 -13.63 3.61
N ASN A 138 1.63 -14.78 4.27
CA ASN A 138 2.34 -16.00 3.95
C ASN A 138 1.46 -16.91 3.09
N PRO A 139 1.73 -17.02 1.78
CA PRO A 139 0.93 -17.86 0.90
C PRO A 139 1.06 -19.35 1.21
N GLU A 140 2.19 -19.79 1.76
CA GLU A 140 2.40 -21.19 2.13
C GLU A 140 1.51 -21.61 3.29
N ASP A 141 1.47 -20.84 4.36
CA ASP A 141 0.61 -21.10 5.52
C ASP A 141 -0.87 -21.06 5.14
N THR A 142 -1.26 -20.12 4.29
CA THR A 142 -2.63 -20.01 3.78
C THR A 142 -3.01 -21.23 2.95
N ALA A 143 -2.13 -21.68 2.06
CA ALA A 143 -2.36 -22.85 1.24
C ALA A 143 -2.41 -24.14 2.08
N GLU A 144 -1.57 -24.25 3.10
CA GLU A 144 -1.59 -25.39 4.02
C GLU A 144 -2.85 -25.42 4.88
N ASN A 145 -3.30 -24.28 5.36
CA ASN A 145 -4.56 -24.18 6.09
C ASN A 145 -5.76 -24.55 5.22
N LEU A 146 -5.81 -24.08 3.98
CA LEU A 146 -6.82 -24.52 3.02
C LEU A 146 -6.80 -26.02 2.79
N ARG A 147 -5.63 -26.61 2.68
CA ARG A 147 -5.48 -28.06 2.55
C ARG A 147 -5.98 -28.81 3.77
N LYS A 148 -5.66 -28.34 4.98
CA LYS A 148 -6.09 -28.92 6.25
C LYS A 148 -7.61 -28.91 6.40
N TYR A 149 -8.27 -27.87 5.96
CA TYR A 149 -9.73 -27.73 5.98
C TYR A 149 -10.42 -28.37 4.76
N GLY A 150 -9.68 -28.98 3.85
CA GLY A 150 -10.22 -29.62 2.66
C GLY A 150 -10.70 -28.67 1.57
N GLY A 151 -10.37 -27.38 1.69
CA GLY A 151 -10.66 -26.39 0.66
C GLY A 151 -9.68 -26.46 -0.50
N PHE A 152 -10.15 -26.26 -1.72
CA PHE A 152 -9.31 -26.19 -2.90
C PHE A 152 -9.79 -25.11 -3.88
N LEU A 153 -8.84 -24.58 -4.64
CA LEU A 153 -9.14 -23.68 -5.75
C LEU A 153 -9.51 -24.48 -7.00
N PRO A 154 -10.58 -24.15 -7.70
CA PRO A 154 -10.96 -24.85 -8.92
C PRO A 154 -9.82 -24.86 -9.94
N GLY A 155 -9.42 -26.05 -10.39
CA GLY A 155 -8.37 -26.23 -11.39
C GLY A 155 -6.94 -26.21 -10.86
N ILE A 156 -6.72 -26.03 -9.57
CA ILE A 156 -5.39 -25.97 -8.96
C ILE A 156 -5.26 -27.06 -7.89
N ARG A 157 -4.16 -27.82 -7.94
CA ARG A 157 -3.91 -28.86 -6.93
C ARG A 157 -3.62 -28.21 -5.57
N PRO A 158 -4.25 -28.72 -4.48
CA PRO A 158 -3.99 -28.21 -3.13
C PRO A 158 -2.53 -28.42 -2.72
N GLY A 159 -1.99 -27.48 -1.96
CA GLY A 159 -0.62 -27.48 -1.47
C GLY A 159 0.27 -26.46 -2.17
N LYS A 160 1.49 -26.84 -2.55
CA LYS A 160 2.52 -25.95 -3.08
C LYS A 160 2.06 -25.11 -4.31
N ARG A 161 1.32 -25.72 -5.24
CA ARG A 161 0.78 -24.99 -6.39
C ARG A 161 -0.25 -23.93 -6.03
N THR A 162 -1.01 -24.14 -4.96
CA THR A 162 -1.93 -23.13 -4.43
C THR A 162 -1.15 -21.96 -3.83
N ALA A 163 -0.06 -22.23 -3.11
CA ALA A 163 0.82 -21.19 -2.59
C ALA A 163 1.45 -20.35 -3.71
N GLU A 164 1.97 -20.98 -4.74
CA GLU A 164 2.54 -20.32 -5.93
C GLU A 164 1.50 -19.44 -6.64
N TYR A 165 0.26 -19.93 -6.77
CA TYR A 165 -0.82 -19.15 -7.37
C TYR A 165 -1.21 -17.92 -6.53
N LEU A 166 -1.27 -18.09 -5.21
CA LEU A 166 -1.56 -16.98 -4.29
C LEU A 166 -0.46 -15.92 -4.32
N ASP A 167 0.80 -16.34 -4.35
CA ASP A 167 1.95 -15.46 -4.44
C ASP A 167 1.95 -14.65 -5.75
N LEU A 168 1.77 -15.31 -6.88
CA LEU A 168 1.61 -14.65 -8.18
C LEU A 168 0.41 -13.69 -8.20
N SER A 169 -0.70 -14.08 -7.58
CA SER A 169 -1.90 -13.25 -7.49
C SER A 169 -1.64 -11.96 -6.69
N LEU A 170 -0.86 -12.04 -5.61
CA LEU A 170 -0.46 -10.87 -4.82
C LEU A 170 0.49 -9.95 -5.57
N ILE A 171 1.44 -10.50 -6.32
CA ILE A 171 2.37 -9.71 -7.15
C ILE A 171 1.60 -8.94 -8.23
N HIS A 172 0.58 -9.52 -8.83
CA HIS A 172 -0.23 -8.89 -9.88
C HIS A 172 -1.31 -7.94 -9.38
N ILE A 173 -1.61 -7.98 -8.09
CA ILE A 173 -2.54 -7.04 -7.46
C ILE A 173 -1.83 -5.74 -7.06
#